data_a8e3f9b1d042659c2254233bd1d69152
#
_entry.id   a8e3f9b1d042659c2254233bd1d69152
#
_cell.length_a   1.000
_cell.length_b   1.000
_cell.length_c   1.000
_cell.angle_alpha   90.00
_cell.angle_beta   90.00
_cell.angle_gamma   90.00
#
_symmetry.space_group_name_H-M   'P 1'
#
loop_
_entity.id
_entity.type
_entity.pdbx_description
1 polymer ?
#
loop_
_entity_poly.entity_id
_entity_poly.type
_entity_poly.pdbx_seq_one_letter_code
_entity_poly.pdbx_strand_id
1 'polypeptide(L)'
;MGGELRDLGPEVSTDPDALCRAELRIDGPGGAWTVRLASTINDEPTAQLWDTEGQLVVKYGFHAYGLAARTGAPAWIHRSATPLVALFVSSRLRHVLVQAELETFAIEADGTVAWRIAHSDVVTGANLVGWRLVLTGYGGGVNAIDPATGRAAG
;
A
#
# COMPACT_ATOMS: atom_id res chain seq x y z
N MET A 1 10.50 -30.21 8.45
CA MET A 1 9.31 -29.52 7.90
C MET A 1 8.78 -28.42 8.84
N GLY A 2 8.69 -28.69 10.14
CA GLY A 2 8.26 -27.68 11.10
C GLY A 2 9.15 -26.43 11.16
N GLY A 3 10.46 -26.58 10.90
CA GLY A 3 11.39 -25.45 10.85
C GLY A 3 11.15 -24.51 9.68
N GLU A 4 10.82 -25.05 8.51
CA GLU A 4 10.53 -24.25 7.31
C GLU A 4 9.30 -23.36 7.51
N LEU A 5 8.25 -23.92 8.13
CA LEU A 5 7.04 -23.15 8.42
C LEU A 5 7.29 -22.02 9.42
N ARG A 6 8.23 -22.21 10.34
CA ARG A 6 8.59 -21.16 11.30
C ARG A 6 9.34 -20.02 10.62
N ASP A 7 10.13 -20.33 9.58
CA ASP A 7 10.94 -19.34 8.90
C ASP A 7 10.11 -18.48 7.95
N LEU A 8 8.87 -18.89 7.61
CA LEU A 8 7.99 -18.13 6.73
C LEU A 8 7.39 -16.89 7.41
N GLY A 9 7.45 -16.80 8.73
CA GLY A 9 6.88 -15.68 9.46
C GLY A 9 5.35 -15.71 9.53
N PRO A 10 4.74 -14.74 10.21
CA PRO A 10 3.29 -14.69 10.37
C PRO A 10 2.58 -14.29 9.09
N GLU A 11 1.35 -14.76 8.93
CA GLU A 11 0.46 -14.28 7.88
C GLU A 11 -0.23 -13.01 8.36
N VAL A 12 -0.03 -11.91 7.64
CA VAL A 12 -0.61 -10.61 8.00
C VAL A 12 -1.92 -10.33 7.27
N SER A 13 -2.23 -11.11 6.24
CA SER A 13 -3.49 -10.99 5.51
C SER A 13 -4.57 -11.86 6.13
N THR A 14 -5.79 -11.36 6.20
CA THR A 14 -6.91 -12.03 6.88
C THR A 14 -8.03 -12.44 5.93
N ASP A 15 -7.77 -12.49 4.63
CA ASP A 15 -8.78 -12.85 3.64
C ASP A 15 -8.94 -14.39 3.60
N PRO A 16 -10.08 -14.96 4.07
CA PRO A 16 -10.26 -16.40 4.11
C PRO A 16 -10.41 -17.03 2.72
N ASP A 17 -10.82 -16.24 1.72
CA ASP A 17 -11.03 -16.72 0.36
C ASP A 17 -9.80 -16.52 -0.53
N ALA A 18 -8.69 -16.13 0.04
CA ALA A 18 -7.48 -15.85 -0.71
C ALA A 18 -6.93 -17.12 -1.36
N LEU A 19 -6.74 -17.06 -2.68
CA LEU A 19 -6.16 -18.13 -3.48
C LEU A 19 -4.70 -17.88 -3.82
N CYS A 20 -4.26 -16.62 -3.72
CA CYS A 20 -2.90 -16.22 -4.03
C CYS A 20 -2.14 -15.91 -2.74
N ARG A 21 -0.89 -16.33 -2.69
CA ARG A 21 -0.02 -16.12 -1.53
C ARG A 21 1.30 -15.54 -2.00
N ALA A 22 1.87 -14.66 -1.17
CA ALA A 22 3.21 -14.14 -1.36
C ALA A 22 3.94 -14.10 -0.02
N GLU A 23 5.24 -14.17 -0.09
CA GLU A 23 6.11 -14.03 1.06
C GLU A 23 6.97 -12.78 0.86
N LEU A 24 7.06 -11.96 1.89
CA LEU A 24 7.93 -10.81 1.91
C LEU A 24 9.03 -11.05 2.93
N ARG A 25 10.27 -11.06 2.47
CA ARG A 25 11.44 -11.20 3.31
C ARG A 25 12.28 -9.93 3.24
N ILE A 26 12.60 -9.38 4.40
CA ILE A 26 13.41 -8.19 4.51
C ILE A 26 14.67 -8.49 5.31
N ASP A 27 15.82 -8.18 4.72
CA ASP A 27 17.11 -8.24 5.38
C ASP A 27 17.60 -6.83 5.65
N GLY A 28 18.00 -6.55 6.87
CA GLY A 28 18.47 -5.22 7.26
C GLY A 28 19.49 -5.28 8.37
N PRO A 29 20.05 -4.12 8.78
CA PRO A 29 21.06 -4.07 9.82
C PRO A 29 20.62 -4.62 11.17
N GLY A 30 19.32 -4.58 11.44
CA GLY A 30 18.74 -5.12 12.67
C GLY A 30 18.37 -6.58 12.61
N GLY A 31 18.64 -7.27 11.49
CA GLY A 31 18.30 -8.66 11.28
C GLY A 31 17.33 -8.86 10.09
N ALA A 32 16.84 -10.07 9.95
CA ALA A 32 15.89 -10.43 8.89
C ALA A 32 14.54 -10.79 9.49
N TRP A 33 13.48 -10.48 8.76
CA TRP A 33 12.14 -10.91 9.12
C TRP A 33 11.33 -11.24 7.88
N THR A 34 10.29 -12.03 8.05
CA THR A 34 9.45 -12.51 6.96
C THR A 34 7.99 -12.39 7.36
N VAL A 35 7.13 -12.00 6.43
CA VAL A 35 5.68 -12.05 6.58
C VAL A 35 5.06 -12.72 5.37
N ARG A 36 3.90 -13.32 5.56
CA ARG A 36 3.13 -13.94 4.48
C ARG A 36 1.91 -13.08 4.17
N LEU A 37 1.66 -12.91 2.88
CA LEU A 37 0.57 -12.10 2.37
C LEU A 37 -0.39 -12.99 1.60
N ALA A 38 -1.67 -12.65 1.63
CA ALA A 38 -2.71 -13.38 0.91
C ALA A 38 -3.59 -12.42 0.12
N SER A 39 -4.06 -12.87 -1.04
CA SER A 39 -4.94 -12.08 -1.90
C SER A 39 -5.90 -12.97 -2.67
N THR A 40 -7.07 -12.44 -2.99
CA THR A 40 -8.03 -13.09 -3.88
C THR A 40 -7.69 -12.92 -5.35
N ILE A 41 -6.76 -12.04 -5.68
CA ILE A 41 -6.28 -11.81 -7.04
C ILE A 41 -4.77 -12.04 -7.13
N ASN A 42 -4.31 -12.35 -8.34
CA ASN A 42 -2.89 -12.47 -8.61
C ASN A 42 -2.27 -11.08 -8.70
N ASP A 43 -1.25 -10.83 -7.90
CA ASP A 43 -0.52 -9.57 -7.84
C ASP A 43 0.90 -9.82 -7.39
N GLU A 44 1.79 -8.90 -7.67
CA GLU A 44 3.13 -8.90 -7.11
C GLU A 44 3.18 -7.90 -5.95
N PRO A 45 3.65 -8.32 -4.77
CA PRO A 45 3.78 -7.39 -3.67
C PRO A 45 4.83 -6.33 -3.99
N THR A 46 4.51 -5.07 -3.70
CA THR A 46 5.46 -3.96 -3.78
C THR A 46 5.61 -3.34 -2.41
N ALA A 47 6.82 -2.91 -2.09
CA ALA A 47 7.13 -2.36 -0.78
C ALA A 47 7.98 -1.11 -0.91
N GLN A 48 7.70 -0.11 -0.06
CA GLN A 48 8.46 1.13 0.00
C GLN A 48 8.72 1.48 1.46
N LEU A 49 9.92 1.95 1.75
CA LEU A 49 10.30 2.36 3.11
C LEU A 49 9.79 3.77 3.39
N TRP A 50 8.98 3.90 4.43
CA TRP A 50 8.58 5.18 4.99
C TRP A 50 9.54 5.51 6.13
N ASP A 51 10.67 6.06 5.76
CA ASP A 51 11.84 6.20 6.62
C ASP A 51 11.56 7.02 7.88
N THR A 52 10.86 8.14 7.74
CA THR A 52 10.55 9.03 8.87
C THR A 52 9.69 8.36 9.93
N GLU A 53 8.91 7.33 9.56
CA GLU A 53 8.01 6.63 10.45
C GLU A 53 8.52 5.24 10.86
N GLY A 54 9.65 4.81 10.31
CA GLY A 54 10.20 3.49 10.59
C GLY A 54 9.30 2.35 10.14
N GLN A 55 8.56 2.56 9.06
CA GLN A 55 7.62 1.57 8.51
C GLN A 55 8.01 1.15 7.11
N LEU A 56 7.79 -0.12 6.82
CA LEU A 56 7.76 -0.62 5.45
C LEU A 56 6.31 -0.70 5.03
N VAL A 57 5.95 0.02 3.97
CA VAL A 57 4.58 0.04 3.47
C VAL A 57 4.49 -0.90 2.29
N VAL A 58 3.55 -1.83 2.34
CA VAL A 58 3.42 -2.91 1.35
C VAL A 58 2.04 -2.85 0.72
N LYS A 59 2.01 -3.03 -0.60
CA LYS A 59 0.79 -3.19 -1.38
C LYS A 59 0.73 -4.61 -1.92
N TYR A 60 -0.40 -5.29 -1.72
CA TYR A 60 -0.64 -6.60 -2.31
C TYR A 60 -2.14 -6.83 -2.52
N GLY A 61 -2.55 -6.95 -3.79
CA GLY A 61 -3.95 -7.16 -4.13
C GLY A 61 -4.85 -6.01 -3.72
N PHE A 62 -5.73 -6.25 -2.76
CA PHE A 62 -6.69 -5.27 -2.23
C PHE A 62 -6.18 -4.58 -0.97
N HIS A 63 -5.02 -4.95 -0.45
CA HIS A 63 -4.54 -4.51 0.86
C HIS A 63 -3.28 -3.66 0.77
N ALA A 64 -3.23 -2.66 1.64
CA ALA A 64 -2.01 -1.96 1.99
C ALA A 64 -1.69 -2.24 3.46
N TYR A 65 -0.42 -2.43 3.76
CA TYR A 65 0.07 -2.78 5.08
C TYR A 65 1.14 -1.80 5.51
N GLY A 66 1.07 -1.32 6.74
CA GLY A 66 2.19 -0.64 7.37
C GLY A 66 2.84 -1.59 8.36
N LEU A 67 4.08 -1.98 8.10
CA LEU A 67 4.82 -2.93 8.92
C LEU A 67 5.99 -2.22 9.58
N ALA A 68 6.26 -2.53 10.84
CA ALA A 68 7.47 -2.02 11.48
C ALA A 68 8.70 -2.49 10.69
N ALA A 69 9.52 -1.55 10.24
CA ALA A 69 10.62 -1.87 9.33
C ALA A 69 11.66 -2.83 9.95
N ARG A 70 11.80 -2.82 11.26
CA ARG A 70 12.78 -3.66 11.98
C ARG A 70 12.31 -5.08 12.22
N THR A 71 11.00 -5.29 12.40
CA THR A 71 10.46 -6.56 12.90
C THR A 71 9.41 -7.17 11.99
N GLY A 72 8.81 -6.37 11.10
CA GLY A 72 7.69 -6.80 10.28
C GLY A 72 6.36 -6.82 11.02
N ALA A 73 6.32 -6.37 12.28
CA ALA A 73 5.08 -6.33 13.04
C ALA A 73 4.07 -5.38 12.38
N PRO A 74 2.81 -5.80 12.19
CA PRO A 74 1.80 -4.94 11.57
C PRO A 74 1.47 -3.75 12.48
N ALA A 75 1.62 -2.53 11.93
CA ALA A 75 1.15 -1.32 12.59
C ALA A 75 -0.27 -0.98 12.16
N TRP A 76 -0.58 -1.20 10.89
CA TRP A 76 -1.92 -1.00 10.34
C TRP A 76 -2.11 -1.85 9.08
N ILE A 77 -3.38 -2.16 8.78
CA ILE A 77 -3.79 -2.85 7.58
C ILE A 77 -5.01 -2.12 7.04
N HIS A 78 -5.02 -1.82 5.74
CA HIS A 78 -6.15 -1.20 5.09
C HIS A 78 -6.58 -2.02 3.88
N ARG A 79 -7.87 -2.35 3.81
CA ARG A 79 -8.46 -3.06 2.66
C ARG A 79 -9.23 -2.09 1.79
N SER A 80 -8.95 -2.10 0.48
CA SER A 80 -9.71 -1.36 -0.51
C SER A 80 -10.83 -2.23 -1.09
N ALA A 81 -11.90 -1.58 -1.56
CA ALA A 81 -12.99 -2.28 -2.25
C ALA A 81 -12.59 -2.73 -3.66
N THR A 82 -11.57 -2.11 -4.25
CA THR A 82 -11.05 -2.44 -5.57
C THR A 82 -9.54 -2.71 -5.50
N PRO A 83 -8.97 -3.38 -6.51
CA PRO A 83 -7.53 -3.66 -6.51
C PRO A 83 -6.69 -2.40 -6.40
N LEU A 84 -5.56 -2.50 -5.75
CA LEU A 84 -4.61 -1.39 -5.62
C LEU A 84 -3.76 -1.27 -6.88
N VAL A 85 -3.62 -0.04 -7.36
CA VAL A 85 -2.91 0.30 -8.59
C VAL A 85 -1.50 0.79 -8.31
N ALA A 86 -1.35 1.63 -7.27
CA ALA A 86 -0.09 2.27 -6.96
C ALA A 86 0.01 2.65 -5.48
N LEU A 87 1.23 2.83 -5.03
CA LEU A 87 1.57 3.22 -3.68
C LEU A 87 2.62 4.33 -3.74
N PHE A 88 2.43 5.40 -2.98
CA PHE A 88 3.39 6.50 -2.91
C PHE A 88 3.79 6.75 -1.47
N VAL A 89 5.08 6.58 -1.21
CA VAL A 89 5.70 6.79 0.10
C VAL A 89 6.90 7.69 -0.09
N SER A 90 6.95 8.79 0.64
CA SER A 90 8.07 9.73 0.57
C SER A 90 8.14 10.53 1.86
N SER A 91 9.35 10.89 2.27
CA SER A 91 9.55 11.80 3.40
C SER A 91 8.97 13.20 3.18
N ARG A 92 8.72 13.55 1.92
CA ARG A 92 8.10 14.84 1.56
C ARG A 92 6.58 14.79 1.55
N LEU A 93 5.99 13.59 1.51
CA LEU A 93 4.56 13.42 1.62
C LEU A 93 4.20 13.29 3.10
N ARG A 94 3.17 13.99 3.50
CA ARG A 94 2.66 13.91 4.87
C ARG A 94 2.04 12.56 5.17
N HIS A 95 1.47 11.92 4.14
CA HIS A 95 0.75 10.66 4.25
C HIS A 95 1.27 9.65 3.25
N VAL A 96 1.00 8.37 3.51
CA VAL A 96 1.08 7.34 2.48
C VAL A 96 -0.13 7.52 1.57
N LEU A 97 0.11 7.60 0.26
CA LEU A 97 -0.97 7.66 -0.73
C LEU A 97 -1.17 6.28 -1.32
N VAL A 98 -2.39 5.80 -1.24
CA VAL A 98 -2.77 4.50 -1.78
C VAL A 98 -3.79 4.71 -2.87
N GLN A 99 -3.47 4.27 -4.09
CA GLN A 99 -4.33 4.39 -5.25
C GLN A 99 -4.93 3.04 -5.57
N ALA A 100 -6.24 2.93 -5.44
CA ALA A 100 -7.02 1.81 -5.94
C ALA A 100 -7.66 2.19 -7.29
N GLU A 101 -8.35 1.24 -7.93
CA GLU A 101 -8.98 1.52 -9.22
C GLU A 101 -10.07 2.58 -9.14
N LEU A 102 -10.83 2.61 -8.06
CA LEU A 102 -11.96 3.54 -7.91
C LEU A 102 -11.85 4.50 -6.73
N GLU A 103 -10.75 4.50 -6.00
CA GLU A 103 -10.55 5.44 -4.90
C GLU A 103 -9.08 5.74 -4.66
N THR A 104 -8.84 6.94 -4.14
CA THR A 104 -7.54 7.35 -3.62
C THR A 104 -7.71 7.65 -2.14
N PHE A 105 -6.79 7.18 -1.32
CA PHE A 105 -6.82 7.51 0.10
C PHE A 105 -5.41 7.76 0.63
N ALA A 106 -5.35 8.60 1.66
CA ALA A 106 -4.13 8.94 2.37
C ALA A 106 -4.17 8.36 3.77
N ILE A 107 -3.11 7.67 4.16
CA ILE A 107 -3.04 6.96 5.45
C ILE A 107 -1.94 7.55 6.31
N GLU A 108 -2.25 7.79 7.57
CA GLU A 108 -1.28 8.23 8.58
C GLU A 108 -0.52 7.03 9.16
N ALA A 109 0.56 7.30 9.87
CA ALA A 109 1.42 6.26 10.42
C ALA A 109 0.72 5.30 11.38
N ASP A 110 -0.38 5.73 11.99
CA ASP A 110 -1.20 4.90 12.89
C ASP A 110 -2.32 4.14 12.15
N GLY A 111 -2.42 4.29 10.83
CA GLY A 111 -3.45 3.66 10.01
C GLY A 111 -4.71 4.48 9.81
N THR A 112 -4.78 5.67 10.40
CA THR A 112 -5.94 6.56 10.21
C THR A 112 -6.00 7.05 8.76
N VAL A 113 -7.18 7.03 8.17
CA VAL A 113 -7.41 7.59 6.84
C VAL A 113 -7.59 9.10 6.98
N ALA A 114 -6.61 9.87 6.50
CA ALA A 114 -6.63 11.32 6.59
C ALA A 114 -7.64 11.93 5.61
N TRP A 115 -7.71 11.38 4.40
CA TRP A 115 -8.70 11.76 3.41
C TRP A 115 -8.91 10.62 2.41
N ARG A 116 -10.06 10.64 1.74
CA ARG A 116 -10.46 9.64 0.73
C ARG A 116 -11.23 10.34 -0.38
N ILE A 117 -10.97 9.92 -1.62
CA ILE A 117 -11.71 10.38 -2.79
C ILE A 117 -12.18 9.18 -3.60
N ALA A 118 -13.45 9.14 -3.93
CA ALA A 118 -14.00 8.16 -4.86
C ALA A 118 -13.91 8.70 -6.30
N HIS A 119 -13.65 7.82 -7.25
CA HIS A 119 -13.55 8.15 -8.66
C HIS A 119 -14.69 7.52 -9.45
N SER A 120 -15.18 8.23 -10.46
CA SER A 120 -16.25 7.76 -11.33
C SER A 120 -15.76 6.86 -12.47
N ASP A 121 -14.45 6.90 -12.75
CA ASP A 121 -13.82 6.09 -13.79
C ASP A 121 -12.64 5.31 -13.18
N VAL A 122 -12.38 4.14 -13.73
CA VAL A 122 -11.26 3.29 -13.29
C VAL A 122 -9.95 4.01 -13.53
N VAL A 123 -9.16 4.16 -12.48
CA VAL A 123 -7.82 4.74 -12.56
C VAL A 123 -6.86 3.68 -13.09
N THR A 124 -6.24 3.95 -14.22
CA THR A 124 -5.29 3.05 -14.87
C THR A 124 -3.84 3.46 -14.65
N GLY A 125 -3.61 4.71 -14.23
CA GLY A 125 -2.27 5.21 -13.97
C GLY A 125 -2.27 6.29 -12.91
N ALA A 126 -1.21 6.35 -12.13
CA ALA A 126 -1.03 7.35 -11.09
C ALA A 126 0.45 7.70 -10.99
N ASN A 127 0.76 8.99 -10.95
CA ASN A 127 2.13 9.50 -10.84
C ASN A 127 2.17 10.76 -9.98
N LEU A 128 3.26 10.92 -9.24
CA LEU A 128 3.55 12.19 -8.59
C LEU A 128 4.34 13.08 -9.55
N VAL A 129 3.76 14.21 -9.89
CA VAL A 129 4.37 15.18 -10.82
C VAL A 129 4.30 16.55 -10.16
N GLY A 130 5.45 17.15 -9.86
CA GLY A 130 5.52 18.44 -9.18
C GLY A 130 4.77 18.44 -7.84
N TRP A 131 4.85 17.35 -7.10
CA TRP A 131 4.15 17.12 -5.82
C TRP A 131 2.63 17.16 -5.91
N ARG A 132 2.10 16.90 -7.11
CA ARG A 132 0.69 16.63 -7.34
C ARG A 132 0.52 15.18 -7.72
N LEU A 133 -0.54 14.57 -7.26
CA LEU A 133 -0.90 13.22 -7.70
C LEU A 133 -1.71 13.34 -8.98
N VAL A 134 -1.14 12.89 -10.08
CA VAL A 134 -1.78 12.93 -11.40
C VAL A 134 -2.36 11.55 -11.72
N LEU A 135 -3.66 11.49 -11.92
CA LEU A 135 -4.40 10.27 -12.17
C LEU A 135 -4.88 10.23 -13.61
N THR A 136 -4.70 9.09 -14.26
CA THR A 136 -5.22 8.82 -15.60
C THR A 136 -6.33 7.79 -15.48
N GLY A 137 -7.51 8.09 -16.02
CA GLY A 137 -8.62 7.17 -16.04
C GLY A 137 -8.65 6.32 -17.30
N TYR A 138 -9.40 5.22 -17.27
CA TYR A 138 -9.59 4.30 -18.40
C TYR A 138 -10.12 5.00 -19.65
N GLY A 139 -11.01 5.96 -19.46
CA GLY A 139 -11.55 6.78 -20.55
C GLY A 139 -10.62 7.88 -21.07
N GLY A 140 -9.38 7.97 -20.56
CA GLY A 140 -8.38 8.94 -20.99
C GLY A 140 -8.41 10.28 -20.25
N GLY A 141 -9.32 10.45 -19.30
CA GLY A 141 -9.36 11.66 -18.47
C GLY A 141 -8.15 11.74 -17.55
N VAL A 142 -7.67 12.97 -17.30
CA VAL A 142 -6.53 13.23 -16.41
C VAL A 142 -6.96 14.20 -15.33
N ASN A 143 -6.69 13.85 -14.07
CA ASN A 143 -7.00 14.68 -12.91
C ASN A 143 -5.74 14.84 -12.07
N ALA A 144 -5.58 16.02 -11.46
CA ALA A 144 -4.52 16.29 -10.51
C ALA A 144 -5.11 16.55 -9.13
N ILE A 145 -4.50 15.99 -8.11
CA ILE A 145 -4.95 16.06 -6.72
C ILE A 145 -3.80 16.57 -5.86
N ASP A 146 -4.12 17.46 -4.91
CA ASP A 146 -3.18 17.85 -3.87
C ASP A 146 -3.05 16.70 -2.87
N PRO A 147 -1.88 16.07 -2.73
CA PRO A 147 -1.72 14.90 -1.86
C PRO A 147 -1.85 15.22 -0.37
N ALA A 148 -1.72 16.46 0.04
CA ALA A 148 -1.87 16.83 1.44
C ALA A 148 -3.35 16.90 1.87
N THR A 149 -4.25 17.25 0.97
CA THR A 149 -5.65 17.52 1.29
C THR A 149 -6.64 16.63 0.55
N GLY A 150 -6.24 16.01 -0.54
CA GLY A 150 -7.12 15.26 -1.42
C GLY A 150 -7.99 16.13 -2.32
N ARG A 151 -7.79 17.45 -2.33
CA ARG A 151 -8.56 18.36 -3.16
C ARG A 151 -7.99 18.46 -4.56
N ALA A 152 -8.84 18.81 -5.51
CA ALA A 152 -8.39 19.04 -6.88
C ALA A 152 -7.29 20.10 -6.91
N ALA A 153 -6.20 19.78 -7.60
CA ALA A 153 -5.06 20.67 -7.79
C ALA A 153 -5.15 21.24 -9.21
N GLY A 154 -5.39 22.51 -9.29
CA GLY A 154 -5.64 23.22 -10.53
C GLY A 154 -4.49 23.27 -11.53
#